data_c6f12b9411d6133622774abc3359cfb2
#
_entry.id   c6f12b9411d6133622774abc3359cfb2
#
_cell.length_a   1.000
_cell.length_b   1.000
_cell.length_c   1.000
_cell.angle_alpha   90.00
_cell.angle_beta   90.00
_cell.angle_gamma   90.00
#
_symmetry.space_group_name_H-M   'P 1'
#
loop_
_entity.id
_entity.type
_entity.pdbx_description
1 polymer ?
#
loop_
_entity_poly.entity_id
_entity_poly.type
_entity_poly.pdbx_seq_one_letter_code
_entity_poly.pdbx_strand_id
1 'polypeptide(L)'
;MKANLPQELNISNYFNSPVWHTTDTSMVNYLNKKTDSYIKKAYSIKKKEIAERKKLCKSDMGMVYHSSSMINDPDFIELQNYIIATSHNLLEEMGYDLKDYQVFITEMWVQEFSKKGGGHHNIHTHWNGHMSGFYFLKASDKTSRPVFHDPRPGKVMKELPLKDINNLSYATDQISYKTQPGTMIFFPSYLPHEYLVDLGVEPFRFIHWNCEAFPKAAVGFNEKI
;
A
#
# COMPACT_ATOMS: atom_id res chain seq x y z
N MET A 1 -22.78 -18.47 -42.84
CA MET A 1 -23.71 -17.35 -42.70
C MET A 1 -22.93 -16.18 -42.10
N LYS A 2 -22.79 -15.05 -42.79
CA LYS A 2 -22.31 -13.81 -42.16
C LYS A 2 -23.48 -13.22 -41.38
N ALA A 3 -23.40 -13.24 -40.04
CA ALA A 3 -24.39 -12.57 -39.22
C ALA A 3 -24.31 -11.07 -39.45
N ASN A 4 -25.44 -10.45 -39.74
CA ASN A 4 -25.59 -8.99 -39.84
C ASN A 4 -25.63 -8.42 -38.40
N LEU A 5 -24.49 -8.42 -37.71
CA LEU A 5 -24.34 -7.84 -36.36
C LEU A 5 -24.00 -6.37 -36.48
N PRO A 6 -24.35 -5.55 -35.46
CA PRO A 6 -23.92 -4.15 -35.39
C PRO A 6 -22.40 -4.07 -35.52
N GLN A 7 -21.93 -3.11 -36.31
CA GLN A 7 -20.48 -2.92 -36.53
C GLN A 7 -19.79 -2.18 -35.39
N GLU A 8 -20.55 -1.45 -34.58
CA GLU A 8 -20.06 -0.68 -33.43
C GLU A 8 -20.77 -1.10 -32.15
N LEU A 9 -19.98 -1.33 -31.11
CA LEU A 9 -20.46 -1.59 -29.76
C LEU A 9 -20.03 -0.45 -28.85
N ASN A 10 -20.96 0.09 -28.07
CA ASN A 10 -20.64 1.06 -27.01
C ASN A 10 -20.01 0.32 -25.82
N ILE A 11 -18.96 0.93 -25.25
CA ILE A 11 -18.27 0.41 -24.06
C ILE A 11 -18.65 1.27 -22.86
N SER A 12 -19.13 0.63 -21.78
CA SER A 12 -19.32 1.25 -20.48
C SER A 12 -18.43 0.56 -19.47
N ASN A 13 -17.72 1.34 -18.65
CA ASN A 13 -16.83 0.85 -17.63
C ASN A 13 -17.52 0.95 -16.26
N TYR A 14 -17.65 -0.18 -15.56
CA TYR A 14 -18.23 -0.26 -14.23
C TYR A 14 -17.27 -0.92 -13.26
N PHE A 15 -17.40 -0.58 -11.97
CA PHE A 15 -16.65 -1.20 -10.86
C PHE A 15 -15.13 -1.03 -10.99
N ASN A 16 -14.69 0.16 -11.38
CA ASN A 16 -13.27 0.48 -11.44
C ASN A 16 -12.64 0.43 -10.04
N SER A 17 -11.44 -0.12 -9.95
CA SER A 17 -10.63 -0.13 -8.74
C SER A 17 -9.47 0.85 -8.92
N PRO A 18 -9.59 2.09 -8.45
CA PRO A 18 -8.57 3.10 -8.66
C PRO A 18 -7.35 2.87 -7.77
N VAL A 19 -6.18 3.26 -8.27
CA VAL A 19 -4.94 3.39 -7.49
C VAL A 19 -4.34 4.74 -7.85
N TRP A 20 -4.19 5.62 -6.86
CA TRP A 20 -3.58 6.93 -7.05
C TRP A 20 -2.13 6.90 -6.62
N HIS A 21 -1.28 7.59 -7.34
CA HIS A 21 0.13 7.70 -6.99
C HIS A 21 0.70 9.08 -7.32
N THR A 22 1.68 9.47 -6.54
CA THR A 22 2.47 10.69 -6.74
C THR A 22 3.91 10.45 -6.30
N THR A 23 4.78 11.41 -6.55
CA THR A 23 6.15 11.40 -6.04
C THR A 23 6.46 12.74 -5.39
N ASP A 24 6.72 12.72 -4.09
CA ASP A 24 7.20 13.85 -3.32
C ASP A 24 8.41 13.42 -2.48
N THR A 25 9.56 13.99 -2.76
CA THR A 25 10.82 13.68 -2.08
C THR A 25 11.13 14.62 -0.91
N SER A 26 10.31 15.64 -0.68
CA SER A 26 10.58 16.70 0.30
C SER A 26 10.82 16.18 1.73
N MET A 27 10.04 15.18 2.14
CA MET A 27 10.10 14.59 3.48
C MET A 27 10.99 13.35 3.58
N VAL A 28 11.49 12.79 2.47
CA VAL A 28 12.19 11.49 2.45
C VAL A 28 13.37 11.45 3.42
N ASN A 29 14.25 12.45 3.39
CA ASN A 29 15.44 12.49 4.24
C ASN A 29 15.09 12.62 5.72
N TYR A 30 14.10 13.47 6.04
CA TYR A 30 13.60 13.66 7.39
C TYR A 30 13.00 12.37 7.94
N LEU A 31 12.07 11.76 7.19
CA LEU A 31 11.37 10.55 7.59
C LEU A 31 12.31 9.33 7.69
N ASN A 32 13.30 9.21 6.80
CA ASN A 32 14.32 8.17 6.93
C ASN A 32 15.03 8.25 8.27
N LYS A 33 15.45 9.47 8.67
CA LYS A 33 16.13 9.71 9.96
C LYS A 33 15.23 9.38 11.15
N LYS A 34 13.95 9.81 11.12
CA LYS A 34 12.99 9.58 12.20
C LYS A 34 12.60 8.09 12.32
N THR A 35 12.43 7.41 11.21
CA THR A 35 12.08 5.98 11.20
C THR A 35 13.24 5.05 11.60
N ASP A 36 14.49 5.51 11.62
CA ASP A 36 15.64 4.68 12.02
C ASP A 36 15.52 4.11 13.45
N SER A 37 14.98 4.90 14.39
CA SER A 37 14.75 4.46 15.78
C SER A 37 13.72 3.32 15.83
N TYR A 38 12.65 3.42 15.05
CA TYR A 38 11.58 2.43 14.92
C TYR A 38 12.10 1.11 14.34
N ILE A 39 12.88 1.18 13.27
CA ILE A 39 13.49 0.00 12.64
C ILE A 39 14.51 -0.65 13.59
N LYS A 40 15.35 0.13 14.30
CA LYS A 40 16.27 -0.42 15.32
C LYS A 40 15.52 -1.14 16.43
N LYS A 41 14.38 -0.61 16.88
CA LYS A 41 13.52 -1.26 17.89
C LYS A 41 12.90 -2.54 17.34
N ALA A 42 12.39 -2.55 16.11
CA ALA A 42 11.87 -3.75 15.45
C ALA A 42 12.93 -4.86 15.35
N TYR A 43 14.16 -4.51 14.97
CA TYR A 43 15.31 -5.42 14.99
C TYR A 43 15.58 -5.99 16.40
N SER A 44 15.50 -5.15 17.43
CA SER A 44 15.75 -5.56 18.80
C SER A 44 14.70 -6.57 19.30
N ILE A 45 13.43 -6.34 18.96
CA ILE A 45 12.34 -7.25 19.32
C ILE A 45 12.52 -8.63 18.66
N LYS A 46 13.01 -8.65 17.43
CA LYS A 46 13.18 -9.88 16.63
C LYS A 46 14.52 -10.59 16.82
N LYS A 47 15.34 -10.23 17.83
CA LYS A 47 16.65 -10.84 18.07
C LYS A 47 16.62 -12.37 18.15
N LYS A 48 15.65 -12.94 18.81
CA LYS A 48 15.47 -14.40 18.95
C LYS A 48 15.22 -15.05 17.58
N GLU A 49 14.27 -14.53 16.84
CA GLU A 49 13.89 -14.98 15.49
C GLU A 49 15.08 -14.87 14.52
N ILE A 50 15.80 -13.75 14.57
CA ILE A 50 17.03 -13.54 13.80
C ILE A 50 18.09 -14.61 14.16
N ALA A 51 18.27 -14.93 15.45
CA ALA A 51 19.23 -15.94 15.88
C ALA A 51 18.88 -17.33 15.35
N GLU A 52 17.60 -17.72 15.39
CA GLU A 52 17.12 -18.99 14.82
C GLU A 52 17.32 -19.02 13.30
N ARG A 53 16.97 -17.94 12.61
CA ARG A 53 17.16 -17.83 11.17
C ARG A 53 18.65 -17.97 10.78
N LYS A 54 19.55 -17.35 11.55
CA LYS A 54 20.99 -17.45 11.34
C LYS A 54 21.55 -18.87 11.50
N LYS A 55 20.94 -19.70 12.31
CA LYS A 55 21.31 -21.13 12.41
C LYS A 55 20.97 -21.88 11.12
N LEU A 56 19.84 -21.54 10.48
CA LEU A 56 19.36 -22.20 9.27
C LEU A 56 20.05 -21.72 7.99
N CYS A 57 20.15 -20.41 7.78
CA CYS A 57 20.64 -19.82 6.52
C CYS A 57 21.83 -18.87 6.69
N LYS A 58 22.48 -18.86 7.86
CA LYS A 58 23.66 -18.02 8.22
C LYS A 58 23.44 -16.50 8.09
N SER A 59 22.18 -16.06 7.95
CA SER A 59 21.81 -14.66 7.76
C SER A 59 20.41 -14.39 8.34
N ASP A 60 19.95 -13.16 8.22
CA ASP A 60 18.58 -12.75 8.50
C ASP A 60 17.66 -12.73 7.24
N MET A 61 18.04 -13.50 6.21
CA MET A 61 17.28 -13.63 4.96
C MET A 61 15.80 -13.98 5.26
N GLY A 62 14.88 -13.32 4.56
CA GLY A 62 13.44 -13.49 4.74
C GLY A 62 12.84 -12.73 5.94
N MET A 63 13.66 -12.02 6.71
CA MET A 63 13.12 -11.20 7.81
C MET A 63 12.48 -9.92 7.28
N VAL A 64 11.39 -9.57 7.95
CA VAL A 64 10.64 -8.33 7.75
C VAL A 64 10.60 -7.58 9.09
N TYR A 65 11.14 -6.38 9.11
CA TYR A 65 11.24 -5.54 10.32
C TYR A 65 10.12 -4.53 10.34
N HIS A 66 9.04 -4.89 11.00
CA HIS A 66 7.83 -4.10 11.16
C HIS A 66 7.85 -3.37 12.50
N SER A 67 7.63 -2.06 12.49
CA SER A 67 7.65 -1.23 13.70
C SER A 67 6.36 -1.34 14.53
N SER A 68 6.40 -0.78 15.75
CA SER A 68 5.18 -0.38 16.46
C SER A 68 4.48 0.78 15.75
N SER A 69 3.25 1.09 16.19
CA SER A 69 2.48 2.23 15.69
C SER A 69 3.23 3.56 15.80
N MET A 70 3.03 4.42 14.81
CA MET A 70 3.60 5.77 14.72
C MET A 70 2.51 6.87 14.81
N ILE A 71 1.24 6.52 15.02
CA ILE A 71 0.09 7.45 14.95
C ILE A 71 0.23 8.63 15.92
N ASN A 72 0.71 8.41 17.14
CA ASN A 72 0.78 9.44 18.18
C ASN A 72 2.15 10.14 18.26
N ASP A 73 3.04 9.90 17.31
CA ASP A 73 4.36 10.50 17.32
C ASP A 73 4.31 11.86 16.57
N PRO A 74 4.63 12.98 17.25
CA PRO A 74 4.59 14.33 16.67
C PRO A 74 5.57 14.50 15.50
N ASP A 75 6.61 13.70 15.41
CA ASP A 75 7.57 13.74 14.30
C ASP A 75 6.93 13.39 12.95
N PHE A 76 5.74 12.78 12.96
CA PHE A 76 5.00 12.38 11.74
C PHE A 76 3.71 13.15 11.52
N ILE A 77 3.42 14.20 12.31
CA ILE A 77 2.13 14.91 12.25
C ILE A 77 1.86 15.54 10.88
N GLU A 78 2.89 16.08 10.24
CA GLU A 78 2.75 16.69 8.90
C GLU A 78 2.35 15.64 7.86
N LEU A 79 3.01 14.48 7.87
CA LEU A 79 2.66 13.36 7.00
C LEU A 79 1.26 12.82 7.32
N GLN A 80 0.90 12.70 8.61
CA GLN A 80 -0.44 12.23 9.02
C GLN A 80 -1.53 13.17 8.53
N ASN A 81 -1.36 14.48 8.69
CA ASN A 81 -2.33 15.47 8.20
C ASN A 81 -2.50 15.39 6.68
N TYR A 82 -1.41 15.25 5.94
CA TYR A 82 -1.45 15.07 4.48
C TYR A 82 -2.22 13.79 4.11
N ILE A 83 -1.93 12.67 4.77
CA ILE A 83 -2.59 11.38 4.52
C ILE A 83 -4.09 11.49 4.78
N ILE A 84 -4.51 12.08 5.91
CA ILE A 84 -5.92 12.24 6.29
C ILE A 84 -6.65 13.09 5.26
N ALA A 85 -6.10 14.27 4.93
CA ALA A 85 -6.73 15.19 3.98
C ALA A 85 -6.84 14.57 2.58
N THR A 86 -5.77 13.91 2.11
CA THR A 86 -5.76 13.22 0.81
C THR A 86 -6.76 12.08 0.80
N SER A 87 -6.78 11.22 1.84
CA SER A 87 -7.72 10.10 1.92
C SER A 87 -9.18 10.57 1.94
N HIS A 88 -9.48 11.68 2.63
CA HIS A 88 -10.80 12.29 2.60
C HIS A 88 -11.21 12.69 1.18
N ASN A 89 -10.36 13.45 0.49
CA ASN A 89 -10.63 13.93 -0.87
C ASN A 89 -10.79 12.76 -1.87
N LEU A 90 -9.96 11.72 -1.75
CA LEU A 90 -10.06 10.55 -2.62
C LEU A 90 -11.34 9.73 -2.38
N LEU A 91 -11.80 9.63 -1.14
CA LEU A 91 -13.09 9.00 -0.83
C LEU A 91 -14.26 9.79 -1.41
N GLU A 92 -14.21 11.14 -1.34
CA GLU A 92 -15.21 11.99 -2.00
C GLU A 92 -15.15 11.83 -3.54
N GLU A 93 -13.96 11.77 -4.13
CA GLU A 93 -13.78 11.50 -5.57
C GLU A 93 -14.35 10.14 -5.98
N MET A 94 -14.29 9.14 -5.10
CA MET A 94 -14.96 7.85 -5.29
C MET A 94 -16.49 7.91 -5.20
N GLY A 95 -17.06 9.04 -4.79
CA GLY A 95 -18.50 9.27 -4.71
C GLY A 95 -19.12 9.04 -3.31
N TYR A 96 -18.31 8.92 -2.25
CA TYR A 96 -18.82 8.83 -0.89
C TYR A 96 -19.18 10.21 -0.34
N ASP A 97 -20.35 10.33 0.31
CA ASP A 97 -20.73 11.53 1.06
C ASP A 97 -20.11 11.49 2.47
N LEU A 98 -19.11 12.32 2.70
CA LEU A 98 -18.37 12.40 3.96
C LEU A 98 -18.82 13.58 4.84
N LYS A 99 -19.93 14.26 4.55
CA LYS A 99 -20.42 15.41 5.30
C LYS A 99 -20.50 15.15 6.82
N ASP A 100 -21.02 13.99 7.21
CA ASP A 100 -21.19 13.60 8.60
C ASP A 100 -20.11 12.61 9.09
N TYR A 101 -19.00 12.50 8.36
CA TYR A 101 -17.89 11.61 8.66
C TYR A 101 -16.58 12.38 8.87
N GLN A 102 -15.70 11.79 9.66
CA GLN A 102 -14.33 12.23 9.85
C GLN A 102 -13.37 11.08 9.54
N VAL A 103 -12.36 11.34 8.71
CA VAL A 103 -11.32 10.37 8.39
C VAL A 103 -10.23 10.39 9.45
N PHE A 104 -9.81 9.21 9.90
CA PHE A 104 -8.71 9.01 10.85
C PHE A 104 -7.74 7.98 10.31
N ILE A 105 -6.48 8.10 10.68
CA ILE A 105 -5.51 7.01 10.52
C ILE A 105 -5.77 5.98 11.63
N THR A 106 -6.09 4.77 11.25
CA THR A 106 -6.32 3.63 12.18
C THR A 106 -5.06 2.80 12.39
N GLU A 107 -4.15 2.83 11.42
CA GLU A 107 -2.88 2.11 11.46
C GLU A 107 -1.81 2.92 10.72
N MET A 108 -0.62 3.01 11.31
CA MET A 108 0.54 3.62 10.66
C MET A 108 1.82 3.02 11.24
N TRP A 109 2.69 2.52 10.39
CA TRP A 109 3.96 1.92 10.77
C TRP A 109 4.98 1.99 9.65
N VAL A 110 6.27 1.80 9.99
CA VAL A 110 7.37 1.69 9.02
C VAL A 110 7.88 0.26 8.99
N GLN A 111 8.27 -0.18 7.80
CA GLN A 111 8.84 -1.50 7.58
C GLN A 111 10.12 -1.41 6.75
N GLU A 112 11.07 -2.29 7.08
CA GLU A 112 12.27 -2.52 6.29
C GLU A 112 12.45 -4.03 6.07
N PHE A 113 12.78 -4.43 4.85
CA PHE A 113 13.12 -5.83 4.54
C PHE A 113 14.58 -6.12 4.86
N SER A 114 14.88 -7.40 5.15
CA SER A 114 16.25 -7.84 5.33
C SER A 114 17.12 -7.49 4.13
N LYS A 115 18.29 -6.92 4.40
CA LYS A 115 19.31 -6.64 3.37
C LYS A 115 19.93 -7.92 2.78
N LYS A 116 19.49 -9.09 3.23
CA LYS A 116 19.90 -10.41 2.69
C LYS A 116 18.83 -11.02 1.80
N GLY A 117 17.80 -10.24 1.48
CA GLY A 117 16.71 -10.64 0.63
C GLY A 117 15.68 -11.55 1.29
N GLY A 118 14.73 -12.02 0.51
CA GLY A 118 13.67 -12.93 0.94
C GLY A 118 12.48 -12.26 1.65
N GLY A 119 12.55 -10.95 1.95
CA GLY A 119 11.41 -10.21 2.48
C GLY A 119 10.29 -10.13 1.44
N HIS A 120 9.05 -10.36 1.86
CA HIS A 120 7.87 -10.30 1.01
C HIS A 120 6.61 -10.15 1.86
N HIS A 121 5.50 -9.86 1.22
CA HIS A 121 4.15 -9.99 1.78
C HIS A 121 3.30 -10.82 0.83
N ASN A 122 2.54 -11.76 1.37
CA ASN A 122 1.54 -12.51 0.62
C ASN A 122 0.38 -11.60 0.23
N ILE A 123 -0.39 -12.01 -0.77
CA ILE A 123 -1.62 -11.33 -1.19
C ILE A 123 -2.56 -11.18 0.02
N HIS A 124 -3.01 -9.97 0.29
CA HIS A 124 -3.94 -9.64 1.36
C HIS A 124 -4.73 -8.36 1.06
N THR A 125 -5.72 -8.09 1.89
CA THR A 125 -6.51 -6.85 1.92
C THR A 125 -6.53 -6.29 3.34
N HIS A 126 -6.94 -5.04 3.50
CA HIS A 126 -7.14 -4.43 4.82
C HIS A 126 -8.62 -4.29 5.12
N TRP A 127 -9.14 -5.11 6.04
CA TRP A 127 -10.55 -5.11 6.43
C TRP A 127 -10.93 -3.94 7.35
N ASN A 128 -9.93 -3.29 7.97
CA ASN A 128 -10.07 -2.25 8.99
C ASN A 128 -9.78 -0.84 8.43
N GLY A 129 -10.11 -0.59 7.17
CA GLY A 129 -9.90 0.71 6.55
C GLY A 129 -10.76 0.90 5.31
N HIS A 130 -10.93 2.14 4.91
CA HIS A 130 -11.51 2.52 3.62
C HIS A 130 -10.43 2.85 2.59
N MET A 131 -9.34 3.49 3.05
CA MET A 131 -8.21 3.89 2.23
C MET A 131 -6.91 3.41 2.86
N SER A 132 -6.04 2.79 2.08
CA SER A 132 -4.71 2.35 2.48
C SER A 132 -3.65 3.01 1.62
N GLY A 133 -2.40 2.97 2.06
CA GLY A 133 -1.33 3.51 1.24
C GLY A 133 0.07 3.22 1.73
N PHE A 134 1.03 3.65 0.89
CA PHE A 134 2.45 3.49 1.11
C PHE A 134 3.21 4.78 0.79
N TYR A 135 4.24 5.08 1.58
CA TYR A 135 5.24 6.09 1.26
C TYR A 135 6.63 5.47 1.28
N PHE A 136 7.26 5.38 0.11
CA PHE A 136 8.54 4.71 -0.05
C PHE A 136 9.68 5.63 0.33
N LEU A 137 10.46 5.21 1.34
CA LEU A 137 11.62 5.95 1.84
C LEU A 137 12.94 5.46 1.25
N LYS A 138 13.02 4.15 0.99
CA LYS A 138 14.14 3.49 0.31
C LYS A 138 13.55 2.48 -0.67
N ALA A 139 13.69 2.74 -1.94
CA ALA A 139 13.22 1.87 -3.01
C ALA A 139 13.98 2.16 -4.30
N SER A 140 14.06 1.18 -5.18
CA SER A 140 14.62 1.31 -6.52
C SER A 140 14.03 0.26 -7.45
N ASP A 141 14.45 0.23 -8.69
CA ASP A 141 14.11 -0.80 -9.66
C ASP A 141 14.68 -2.20 -9.33
N LYS A 142 15.60 -2.27 -8.34
CA LYS A 142 16.21 -3.52 -7.86
C LYS A 142 15.62 -4.03 -6.54
N THR A 143 14.72 -3.29 -5.94
CA THR A 143 14.03 -3.68 -4.71
C THR A 143 12.70 -4.34 -5.01
N SER A 144 12.05 -4.88 -3.97
CA SER A 144 10.65 -5.30 -4.05
C SER A 144 9.75 -4.15 -4.45
N ARG A 145 8.53 -4.46 -4.87
CA ARG A 145 7.52 -3.50 -5.29
C ARG A 145 6.11 -4.03 -5.01
N PRO A 146 5.14 -3.13 -4.80
CA PRO A 146 3.76 -3.53 -4.64
C PRO A 146 3.17 -4.04 -5.96
N VAL A 147 2.39 -5.10 -5.85
CA VAL A 147 1.57 -5.65 -6.93
C VAL A 147 0.13 -5.63 -6.46
N PHE A 148 -0.75 -5.04 -7.25
CA PHE A 148 -2.19 -5.02 -7.03
C PHE A 148 -2.86 -6.03 -7.95
N HIS A 149 -3.87 -6.73 -7.44
CA HIS A 149 -4.60 -7.76 -8.15
C HIS A 149 -6.05 -7.32 -8.41
N ASP A 150 -6.63 -7.79 -9.49
CA ASP A 150 -8.06 -7.59 -9.78
C ASP A 150 -8.89 -8.19 -8.62
N PRO A 151 -9.72 -7.39 -7.94
CA PRO A 151 -10.49 -7.86 -6.78
C PRO A 151 -11.67 -8.76 -7.15
N ARG A 152 -11.96 -8.93 -8.44
CA ARG A 152 -13.09 -9.72 -8.92
C ARG A 152 -12.72 -11.19 -9.05
N PRO A 153 -13.20 -12.08 -8.15
CA PRO A 153 -12.78 -13.48 -8.13
C PRO A 153 -13.12 -14.23 -9.43
N GLY A 154 -14.22 -13.83 -10.09
CA GLY A 154 -14.64 -14.45 -11.35
C GLY A 154 -13.67 -14.22 -12.52
N LYS A 155 -12.84 -13.17 -12.45
CA LYS A 155 -11.86 -12.88 -13.49
C LYS A 155 -10.73 -13.89 -13.53
N VAL A 156 -10.22 -14.30 -12.37
CA VAL A 156 -9.12 -15.25 -12.26
C VAL A 156 -9.52 -16.71 -12.49
N MET A 157 -10.82 -17.01 -12.57
CA MET A 157 -11.31 -18.38 -12.80
C MET A 157 -11.26 -18.83 -14.25
N LYS A 158 -11.13 -17.92 -15.22
CA LYS A 158 -11.12 -18.21 -16.66
C LYS A 158 -10.06 -17.35 -17.34
N GLU A 159 -8.82 -17.72 -17.15
CA GLU A 159 -7.69 -17.04 -17.76
C GLU A 159 -7.55 -17.37 -19.23
N LEU A 160 -7.29 -16.34 -20.02
CA LEU A 160 -6.81 -16.46 -21.40
C LEU A 160 -5.44 -15.78 -21.50
N PRO A 161 -4.56 -16.21 -22.41
CA PRO A 161 -3.29 -15.57 -22.64
C PRO A 161 -3.48 -14.08 -23.01
N LEU A 162 -2.72 -13.19 -22.35
CA LEU A 162 -2.73 -11.79 -22.70
C LEU A 162 -2.15 -11.59 -24.10
N LYS A 163 -2.78 -10.72 -24.90
CA LYS A 163 -2.25 -10.35 -26.21
C LYS A 163 -0.93 -9.61 -26.12
N ASP A 164 -0.79 -8.78 -25.08
CA ASP A 164 0.42 -8.03 -24.77
C ASP A 164 0.52 -7.83 -23.26
N ILE A 165 1.54 -8.44 -22.66
CA ILE A 165 1.79 -8.37 -21.23
C ILE A 165 2.33 -6.98 -20.77
N ASN A 166 2.85 -6.17 -21.69
CA ASN A 166 3.46 -4.88 -21.38
C ASN A 166 2.43 -3.74 -21.40
N ASN A 167 1.25 -3.96 -21.94
CA ASN A 167 0.21 -2.95 -22.07
C ASN A 167 -1.03 -3.31 -21.23
N LEU A 168 -1.49 -2.32 -20.46
CA LEU A 168 -2.72 -2.46 -19.69
C LEU A 168 -3.94 -2.60 -20.61
N SER A 169 -4.81 -3.54 -20.28
CA SER A 169 -6.03 -3.82 -21.02
C SER A 169 -7.13 -4.32 -20.08
N TYR A 170 -8.34 -4.52 -20.57
CA TYR A 170 -9.42 -5.15 -19.81
C TYR A 170 -9.10 -6.60 -19.37
N ALA A 171 -8.10 -7.21 -20.00
CA ALA A 171 -7.64 -8.54 -19.63
C ALA A 171 -6.59 -8.54 -18.52
N THR A 172 -6.01 -7.40 -18.16
CA THR A 172 -5.00 -7.28 -17.10
C THR A 172 -5.62 -7.64 -15.75
N ASP A 173 -5.01 -8.57 -15.03
CA ASP A 173 -5.44 -9.08 -13.73
C ASP A 173 -4.52 -8.66 -12.57
N GLN A 174 -3.30 -8.20 -12.89
CA GLN A 174 -2.36 -7.69 -11.90
C GLN A 174 -1.53 -6.52 -12.45
N ILE A 175 -1.19 -5.59 -11.58
CA ILE A 175 -0.40 -4.40 -11.92
C ILE A 175 0.69 -4.23 -10.88
N SER A 176 1.95 -4.10 -11.32
CA SER A 176 3.06 -3.76 -10.43
C SER A 176 3.47 -2.30 -10.61
N TYR A 177 3.74 -1.61 -9.48
CA TYR A 177 4.23 -0.25 -9.50
C TYR A 177 5.74 -0.22 -9.27
N LYS A 178 6.47 0.44 -10.19
CA LYS A 178 7.86 0.82 -9.93
C LYS A 178 7.88 1.92 -8.89
N THR A 179 8.68 1.73 -7.84
CA THR A 179 8.78 2.66 -6.73
C THR A 179 10.19 3.23 -6.62
N GLN A 180 10.25 4.48 -6.16
CA GLN A 180 11.49 5.19 -5.85
C GLN A 180 11.27 5.96 -4.53
N PRO A 181 12.33 6.47 -3.88
CA PRO A 181 12.15 7.32 -2.72
C PRO A 181 11.24 8.51 -3.05
N GLY A 182 10.25 8.75 -2.20
CA GLY A 182 9.22 9.77 -2.41
C GLY A 182 7.94 9.29 -3.09
N THR A 183 7.92 8.10 -3.69
CA THR A 183 6.68 7.56 -4.25
C THR A 183 5.66 7.35 -3.14
N MET A 184 4.47 7.92 -3.32
CA MET A 184 3.28 7.67 -2.52
C MET A 184 2.23 6.95 -3.36
N ILE A 185 1.57 5.97 -2.76
CA ILE A 185 0.48 5.23 -3.39
C ILE A 185 -0.69 5.22 -2.42
N PHE A 186 -1.90 5.55 -2.92
CA PHE A 186 -3.17 5.43 -2.21
C PHE A 186 -4.06 4.45 -2.96
N PHE A 187 -4.78 3.61 -2.25
CA PHE A 187 -5.68 2.62 -2.84
C PHE A 187 -6.81 2.25 -1.87
N PRO A 188 -7.98 1.82 -2.38
CA PRO A 188 -9.05 1.31 -1.52
C PRO A 188 -8.58 0.09 -0.73
N SER A 189 -8.86 0.06 0.56
CA SER A 189 -8.37 -0.99 1.47
C SER A 189 -8.80 -2.40 1.10
N TYR A 190 -9.89 -2.54 0.33
CA TYR A 190 -10.36 -3.83 -0.17
C TYR A 190 -9.53 -4.38 -1.34
N LEU A 191 -8.65 -3.56 -1.96
CA LEU A 191 -7.90 -3.99 -3.15
C LEU A 191 -6.79 -4.97 -2.76
N PRO A 192 -6.81 -6.22 -3.26
CA PRO A 192 -5.81 -7.22 -2.94
C PRO A 192 -4.44 -6.80 -3.46
N HIS A 193 -3.43 -6.93 -2.62
CA HIS A 193 -2.07 -6.55 -2.97
C HIS A 193 -1.04 -7.41 -2.23
N GLU A 194 0.16 -7.43 -2.79
CA GLU A 194 1.31 -8.13 -2.23
C GLU A 194 2.60 -7.33 -2.43
N TYR A 195 3.67 -7.78 -1.80
CA TYR A 195 5.03 -7.39 -2.13
C TYR A 195 5.79 -8.62 -2.63
N LEU A 196 6.35 -8.52 -3.84
CA LEU A 196 7.20 -9.57 -4.39
C LEU A 196 8.42 -9.81 -3.51
N VAL A 197 9.01 -11.01 -3.63
CA VAL A 197 10.22 -11.36 -2.89
C VAL A 197 11.34 -10.37 -3.23
N ASP A 198 11.83 -9.68 -2.20
CA ASP A 198 12.96 -8.77 -2.31
C ASP A 198 14.27 -9.56 -2.44
N LEU A 199 15.14 -9.16 -3.36
CA LEU A 199 16.41 -9.84 -3.60
C LEU A 199 17.53 -9.40 -2.66
N GLY A 200 17.33 -8.37 -1.84
CA GLY A 200 18.33 -7.85 -0.91
C GLY A 200 19.51 -7.13 -1.59
N VAL A 201 19.31 -6.65 -2.81
CA VAL A 201 20.34 -5.93 -3.57
C VAL A 201 20.53 -4.52 -3.04
N GLU A 202 19.41 -3.86 -2.74
CA GLU A 202 19.37 -2.49 -2.21
C GLU A 202 18.39 -2.40 -1.02
N PRO A 203 18.52 -1.41 -0.13
CA PRO A 203 17.60 -1.27 1.00
C PRO A 203 16.18 -0.99 0.54
N PHE A 204 15.20 -1.67 1.14
CA PHE A 204 13.79 -1.44 0.88
C PHE A 204 13.07 -1.06 2.17
N ARG A 205 12.55 0.17 2.25
CA ARG A 205 11.83 0.71 3.41
C ARG A 205 10.66 1.56 2.95
N PHE A 206 9.51 1.37 3.59
CA PHE A 206 8.33 2.19 3.36
C PHE A 206 7.54 2.40 4.66
N ILE A 207 6.75 3.48 4.69
CA ILE A 207 5.70 3.72 5.68
C ILE A 207 4.40 3.22 5.06
N HIS A 208 3.60 2.49 5.84
CA HIS A 208 2.24 2.07 5.51
C HIS A 208 1.24 2.75 6.42
N TRP A 209 0.02 2.98 5.92
CA TRP A 209 -1.12 3.44 6.70
C TRP A 209 -2.42 2.84 6.22
N ASN A 210 -3.39 2.79 7.15
CA ASN A 210 -4.81 2.58 6.89
C ASN A 210 -5.58 3.78 7.43
N CYS A 211 -6.59 4.24 6.67
CA CYS A 211 -7.52 5.28 7.07
C CYS A 211 -8.94 4.74 7.06
N GLU A 212 -9.73 5.15 8.04
CA GLU A 212 -11.14 4.82 8.14
C GLU A 212 -11.95 6.09 8.39
N ALA A 213 -13.12 6.19 7.76
CA ALA A 213 -14.08 7.26 7.98
C ALA A 213 -15.09 6.82 9.04
N PHE A 214 -15.16 7.56 10.14
CA PHE A 214 -16.11 7.33 11.23
C PHE A 214 -17.18 8.41 11.26
N PRO A 215 -18.43 8.07 11.63
CA PRO A 215 -19.46 9.07 11.88
C PRO A 215 -18.99 10.07 12.96
N LYS A 216 -19.10 11.37 12.72
CA LYS A 216 -18.72 12.43 13.68
C LYS A 216 -19.40 12.25 15.03
N ALA A 217 -20.67 11.82 15.04
CA ALA A 217 -21.40 11.51 16.26
C ALA A 217 -20.79 10.40 17.11
N ALA A 218 -20.15 9.40 16.47
CA ALA A 218 -19.51 8.28 17.17
C ALA A 218 -18.17 8.64 17.81
N VAL A 219 -17.48 9.66 17.29
CA VAL A 219 -16.16 10.10 17.80
C VAL A 219 -16.24 11.32 18.74
N GLY A 220 -17.45 11.70 19.15
CA GLY A 220 -17.67 12.78 20.15
C GLY A 220 -17.44 14.19 19.62
N PHE A 221 -17.36 14.38 18.30
CA PHE A 221 -17.42 15.71 17.68
C PHE A 221 -18.87 16.23 17.70
N ASN A 222 -19.34 16.62 18.89
CA ASN A 222 -20.50 17.51 18.97
C ASN A 222 -20.00 18.90 18.59
N GLU A 223 -20.28 19.38 17.40
CA GLU A 223 -20.26 20.80 17.13
C GLU A 223 -21.23 21.42 18.15
N LYS A 224 -20.68 22.11 19.16
CA LYS A 224 -21.49 22.99 19.99
C LYS A 224 -21.95 24.11 19.06
N ILE A 225 -23.22 24.06 18.72
CA ILE A 225 -23.97 25.16 18.08
C ILE A 225 -23.85 26.42 18.97
#